data_9c22c259e861e23f2f1a6a52fd3b042d
#
_entry.id   9c22c259e861e23f2f1a6a52fd3b042d
#
_cell.length_a   1.000
_cell.length_b   1.000
_cell.length_c   1.000
_cell.angle_alpha   90.00
_cell.angle_beta   90.00
_cell.angle_gamma   90.00
#
_symmetry.space_group_name_H-M   'P 1'
#
loop_
_entity.id
_entity.type
_entity.pdbx_description
1 polymer ?
#
loop_
_entity_poly.entity_id
_entity_poly.type
_entity_poly.pdbx_seq_one_letter_code
_entity_poly.pdbx_strand_id
1 'polypeptide(L)'
;MLIDLSDRTALVTGSTQGIGYAIATGLARAGARVVLNGRSEERVDAAVRTARAESGSEAVVGAVGDLATADGAAAVVDAEPAVDILVNNLGIFGSAAPLEIDDEEWRRYFEVNVLSAVRLIRAYLPGMTDRGWGRVLNLASDSAVAVPAEMIHYGMTKTSLLAVSRGFAKAAAGSGVTVNSVIAGPTHTGGVEQFVRELVGDELPWDEAQHRFMVEYRPQSLLQRLIEPEEIANMVVYLASPFASATTGGAVRVDGGYVDSILP
;
A
#
# COMPACT_ATOMS: atom_id res chain seq x y z
N MET A 1 19.80 4.26 13.57
CA MET A 1 19.96 3.81 12.17
C MET A 1 19.51 4.98 11.29
N LEU A 2 20.35 5.47 10.42
CA LEU A 2 19.99 6.47 9.41
C LEU A 2 19.73 5.73 8.10
N ILE A 3 18.52 5.88 7.53
CA ILE A 3 18.18 5.35 6.22
C ILE A 3 18.41 6.47 5.22
N ASP A 4 19.24 6.20 4.22
CA ASP A 4 19.53 7.10 3.10
C ASP A 4 19.16 6.39 1.79
N LEU A 5 18.26 7.02 1.03
CA LEU A 5 17.75 6.56 -0.27
C LEU A 5 18.00 7.58 -1.39
N SER A 6 18.98 8.49 -1.21
CA SER A 6 19.24 9.61 -2.13
C SER A 6 19.52 9.19 -3.58
N ASP A 7 20.06 7.99 -3.79
CA ASP A 7 20.34 7.44 -5.14
C ASP A 7 19.19 6.56 -5.69
N ARG A 8 18.00 6.61 -5.08
CA ARG A 8 16.88 5.72 -5.41
C ARG A 8 15.66 6.47 -5.92
N THR A 9 15.01 5.89 -6.93
CA THR A 9 13.71 6.34 -7.41
C THR A 9 12.63 5.39 -6.91
N ALA A 10 11.61 5.94 -6.26
CA ALA A 10 10.48 5.21 -5.72
C ALA A 10 9.18 5.61 -6.42
N LEU A 11 8.41 4.63 -6.89
CA LEU A 11 7.03 4.80 -7.34
C LEU A 11 6.09 4.30 -6.24
N VAL A 12 5.16 5.15 -5.80
CA VAL A 12 4.11 4.78 -4.85
C VAL A 12 2.75 4.93 -5.53
N THR A 13 2.02 3.83 -5.66
CA THR A 13 0.71 3.82 -6.35
C THR A 13 -0.42 4.25 -5.43
N GLY A 14 -1.41 5.00 -5.96
CA GLY A 14 -2.52 5.50 -5.16
C GLY A 14 -2.08 6.38 -4.00
N SER A 15 -1.12 7.27 -4.24
CA SER A 15 -0.39 8.00 -3.21
C SER A 15 -0.78 9.47 -3.06
N THR A 16 -1.95 9.86 -3.56
CA THR A 16 -2.43 11.24 -3.41
C THR A 16 -3.03 11.55 -2.03
N GLN A 17 -3.22 10.52 -1.19
CA GLN A 17 -3.76 10.62 0.17
C GLN A 17 -3.49 9.36 1.00
N GLY A 18 -3.76 9.41 2.31
CA GLY A 18 -3.75 8.27 3.22
C GLY A 18 -2.40 7.57 3.33
N ILE A 19 -2.41 6.23 3.45
CA ILE A 19 -1.20 5.42 3.64
C ILE A 19 -0.18 5.65 2.52
N GLY A 20 -0.63 5.66 1.26
CA GLY A 20 0.25 5.88 0.11
C GLY A 20 0.96 7.23 0.14
N TYR A 21 0.26 8.27 0.57
CA TYR A 21 0.83 9.60 0.72
C TYR A 21 1.88 9.66 1.85
N ALA A 22 1.57 9.07 3.00
CA ALA A 22 2.51 8.99 4.12
C ALA A 22 3.78 8.19 3.74
N ILE A 23 3.62 7.09 3.00
CA ILE A 23 4.75 6.32 2.47
C ILE A 23 5.60 7.16 1.52
N ALA A 24 4.98 7.87 0.57
CA ALA A 24 5.68 8.72 -0.38
C ALA A 24 6.47 9.83 0.32
N THR A 25 5.85 10.50 1.29
CA THR A 25 6.50 11.54 2.10
C THR A 25 7.63 10.98 2.96
N GLY A 26 7.44 9.79 3.55
CA GLY A 26 8.48 9.08 4.31
C GLY A 26 9.70 8.72 3.45
N LEU A 27 9.49 8.20 2.24
CA LEU A 27 10.56 7.89 1.28
C LEU A 27 11.29 9.17 0.81
N ALA A 28 10.55 10.26 0.58
CA ALA A 28 11.13 11.55 0.21
C ALA A 28 12.00 12.13 1.34
N ARG A 29 11.55 12.04 2.60
CA ARG A 29 12.36 12.41 3.78
C ARG A 29 13.61 11.56 3.94
N ALA A 30 13.58 10.30 3.48
CA ALA A 30 14.75 9.43 3.42
C ALA A 30 15.66 9.70 2.21
N GLY A 31 15.38 10.74 1.41
CA GLY A 31 16.22 11.20 0.30
C GLY A 31 15.84 10.64 -1.07
N ALA A 32 14.88 9.73 -1.18
CA ALA A 32 14.50 9.18 -2.47
C ALA A 32 13.87 10.23 -3.40
N ARG A 33 14.11 10.09 -4.71
CA ARG A 33 13.25 10.68 -5.72
C ARG A 33 11.92 9.90 -5.72
N VAL A 34 10.80 10.57 -5.50
CA VAL A 34 9.51 9.91 -5.33
C VAL A 34 8.55 10.30 -6.44
N VAL A 35 7.94 9.28 -7.05
CA VAL A 35 6.88 9.42 -8.04
C VAL A 35 5.55 9.09 -7.37
N LEU A 36 4.72 10.12 -7.20
CA LEU A 36 3.35 10.01 -6.71
C LEU A 36 2.42 9.63 -7.87
N ASN A 37 1.57 8.62 -7.65
CA ASN A 37 0.59 8.22 -8.67
C ASN A 37 -0.85 8.43 -8.21
N GLY A 38 -1.67 8.86 -9.13
CA GLY A 38 -3.12 8.95 -9.04
C GLY A 38 -3.74 9.08 -10.42
N ARG A 39 -5.06 8.98 -10.51
CA ARG A 39 -5.80 9.06 -11.77
C ARG A 39 -6.29 10.49 -12.13
N SER A 40 -6.20 11.43 -11.21
CA SER A 40 -6.56 12.84 -11.42
C SER A 40 -5.30 13.70 -11.37
N GLU A 41 -5.02 14.42 -12.46
CA GLU A 41 -3.89 15.35 -12.56
C GLU A 41 -3.93 16.39 -11.43
N GLU A 42 -5.09 17.02 -11.20
CA GLU A 42 -5.27 18.02 -10.14
C GLU A 42 -4.88 17.49 -8.76
N ARG A 43 -5.32 16.26 -8.43
CA ARG A 43 -5.00 15.63 -7.14
C ARG A 43 -3.54 15.24 -7.03
N VAL A 44 -2.94 14.75 -8.12
CA VAL A 44 -1.51 14.42 -8.17
C VAL A 44 -0.68 15.66 -7.97
N ASP A 45 -0.97 16.76 -8.68
CA ASP A 45 -0.25 18.03 -8.55
C ASP A 45 -0.39 18.64 -7.16
N ALA A 46 -1.58 18.57 -6.56
CA ALA A 46 -1.80 19.03 -5.19
C ALA A 46 -0.96 18.21 -4.21
N ALA A 47 -0.99 16.87 -4.33
CA ALA A 47 -0.22 15.97 -3.47
C ALA A 47 1.30 16.19 -3.62
N VAL A 48 1.80 16.40 -4.85
CA VAL A 48 3.22 16.71 -5.11
C VAL A 48 3.63 18.00 -4.41
N ARG A 49 2.84 19.08 -4.57
CA ARG A 49 3.17 20.37 -3.89
C ARG A 49 3.25 20.22 -2.37
N THR A 50 2.26 19.53 -1.78
CA THR A 50 2.21 19.30 -0.33
C THR A 50 3.37 18.42 0.13
N ALA A 51 3.65 17.31 -0.58
CA ALA A 51 4.73 16.39 -0.24
C ALA A 51 6.11 17.06 -0.31
N ARG A 52 6.36 17.95 -1.30
CA ARG A 52 7.59 18.75 -1.36
C ARG A 52 7.74 19.64 -0.13
N ALA A 53 6.68 20.36 0.25
CA ALA A 53 6.70 21.24 1.41
C ALA A 53 6.94 20.47 2.72
N GLU A 54 6.29 19.31 2.91
CA GLU A 54 6.38 18.51 4.13
C GLU A 54 7.67 17.70 4.25
N SER A 55 8.21 17.22 3.12
CA SER A 55 9.47 16.46 3.12
C SER A 55 10.71 17.33 3.02
N GLY A 56 10.57 18.58 2.56
CA GLY A 56 11.70 19.45 2.21
C GLY A 56 12.45 19.00 0.96
N SER A 57 11.86 18.12 0.14
CA SER A 57 12.49 17.55 -1.06
C SER A 57 11.81 18.02 -2.33
N GLU A 58 12.55 18.63 -3.23
CA GLU A 58 12.08 18.97 -4.58
C GLU A 58 12.04 17.76 -5.53
N ALA A 59 12.60 16.62 -5.12
CA ALA A 59 12.66 15.40 -5.91
C ALA A 59 11.37 14.57 -5.86
N VAL A 60 10.24 15.21 -5.55
CA VAL A 60 8.90 14.59 -5.62
C VAL A 60 8.23 15.03 -6.92
N VAL A 61 7.76 14.06 -7.71
CA VAL A 61 7.09 14.28 -9.00
C VAL A 61 5.79 13.48 -9.09
N GLY A 62 4.97 13.76 -10.09
CA GLY A 62 3.71 13.06 -10.31
C GLY A 62 3.73 12.21 -11.58
N ALA A 63 3.03 11.06 -11.55
CA ALA A 63 2.67 10.26 -12.71
C ALA A 63 1.16 9.97 -12.71
N VAL A 64 0.45 10.54 -13.68
CA VAL A 64 -1.00 10.37 -13.80
C VAL A 64 -1.31 9.10 -14.59
N GLY A 65 -2.17 8.24 -14.06
CA GLY A 65 -2.64 7.04 -14.73
C GLY A 65 -3.57 6.22 -13.84
N ASP A 66 -4.63 5.67 -14.44
CA ASP A 66 -5.53 4.73 -13.75
C ASP A 66 -4.96 3.31 -13.87
N LEU A 67 -4.28 2.88 -12.82
CA LEU A 67 -3.62 1.57 -12.77
C LEU A 67 -4.59 0.37 -12.74
N ALA A 68 -5.88 0.62 -12.56
CA ALA A 68 -6.90 -0.42 -12.76
C ALA A 68 -6.98 -0.86 -14.22
N THR A 69 -6.48 -0.05 -15.17
CA THR A 69 -6.45 -0.36 -16.59
C THR A 69 -5.04 -0.68 -17.09
N ALA A 70 -4.93 -1.44 -18.18
CA ALA A 70 -3.65 -1.72 -18.80
C ALA A 70 -3.01 -0.45 -19.39
N ASP A 71 -3.84 0.40 -20.04
CA ASP A 71 -3.38 1.64 -20.67
C ASP A 71 -2.88 2.65 -19.62
N GLY A 72 -3.58 2.78 -18.51
CA GLY A 72 -3.13 3.65 -17.41
C GLY A 72 -1.85 3.15 -16.75
N ALA A 73 -1.66 1.83 -16.64
CA ALA A 73 -0.39 1.27 -16.17
C ALA A 73 0.74 1.53 -17.17
N ALA A 74 0.49 1.38 -18.48
CA ALA A 74 1.45 1.70 -19.53
C ALA A 74 1.85 3.19 -19.48
N ALA A 75 0.88 4.11 -19.35
CA ALA A 75 1.15 5.53 -19.25
C ALA A 75 2.08 5.90 -18.08
N VAL A 76 1.89 5.26 -16.93
CA VAL A 76 2.77 5.46 -15.76
C VAL A 76 4.17 4.90 -16.00
N VAL A 77 4.29 3.74 -16.65
CA VAL A 77 5.59 3.14 -17.01
C VAL A 77 6.31 3.97 -18.08
N ASP A 78 5.59 4.52 -19.04
CA ASP A 78 6.18 5.39 -20.08
C ASP A 78 6.69 6.73 -19.48
N ALA A 79 5.95 7.28 -18.50
CA ALA A 79 6.36 8.49 -17.79
C ALA A 79 7.57 8.25 -16.87
N GLU A 80 7.68 7.06 -16.28
CA GLU A 80 8.78 6.68 -15.38
C GLU A 80 9.24 5.26 -15.72
N PRO A 81 10.12 5.08 -16.73
CA PRO A 81 10.47 3.76 -17.25
C PRO A 81 11.36 2.92 -16.32
N ALA A 82 11.96 3.52 -15.30
CA ALA A 82 12.82 2.80 -14.37
C ALA A 82 12.64 3.28 -12.93
N VAL A 83 12.32 2.37 -12.04
CA VAL A 83 12.27 2.63 -10.60
C VAL A 83 13.12 1.61 -9.85
N ASP A 84 13.60 1.99 -8.67
CA ASP A 84 14.34 1.11 -7.77
C ASP A 84 13.44 0.55 -6.68
N ILE A 85 12.45 1.33 -6.27
CA ILE A 85 11.49 0.98 -5.23
C ILE A 85 10.09 1.07 -5.83
N LEU A 86 9.34 -0.02 -5.81
CA LEU A 86 7.94 -0.07 -6.22
C LEU A 86 7.06 -0.37 -5.01
N VAL A 87 6.19 0.58 -4.65
CA VAL A 87 5.20 0.39 -3.59
C VAL A 87 3.80 0.31 -4.22
N ASN A 88 3.26 -0.89 -4.30
CA ASN A 88 1.90 -1.17 -4.76
C ASN A 88 0.93 -0.96 -3.59
N ASN A 89 0.49 0.27 -3.42
CA ASN A 89 -0.46 0.67 -2.38
C ASN A 89 -1.89 0.83 -2.91
N LEU A 90 -2.08 1.05 -4.22
CA LEU A 90 -3.42 1.23 -4.79
C LEU A 90 -4.36 0.10 -4.34
N GLY A 91 -5.55 0.49 -3.89
CA GLY A 91 -6.59 -0.47 -3.53
C GLY A 91 -7.91 0.21 -3.24
N ILE A 92 -8.98 -0.56 -3.42
CA ILE A 92 -10.33 -0.22 -3.00
C ILE A 92 -10.77 -1.21 -1.93
N PHE A 93 -11.63 -0.76 -1.04
CA PHE A 93 -12.28 -1.58 0.00
C PHE A 93 -13.70 -1.12 0.22
N GLY A 94 -14.52 -1.96 0.83
CA GLY A 94 -15.91 -1.69 1.15
C GLY A 94 -16.58 -2.96 1.66
N SER A 95 -17.71 -2.79 2.34
CA SER A 95 -18.54 -3.90 2.81
C SER A 95 -19.68 -4.18 1.83
N ALA A 96 -20.08 -5.44 1.73
CA ALA A 96 -21.25 -5.86 0.98
C ALA A 96 -21.82 -7.16 1.59
N ALA A 97 -23.12 -7.41 1.41
CA ALA A 97 -23.70 -8.69 1.80
C ALA A 97 -23.04 -9.82 0.98
N PRO A 98 -22.48 -10.86 1.61
CA PRO A 98 -21.63 -11.84 0.91
C PRO A 98 -22.26 -12.53 -0.30
N LEU A 99 -23.56 -12.77 -0.23
CA LEU A 99 -24.31 -13.46 -1.31
C LEU A 99 -24.82 -12.49 -2.39
N GLU A 100 -24.67 -11.20 -2.22
CA GLU A 100 -25.13 -10.15 -3.14
C GLU A 100 -23.98 -9.55 -3.96
N ILE A 101 -22.73 -9.95 -3.69
CA ILE A 101 -21.57 -9.50 -4.46
C ILE A 101 -21.59 -10.17 -5.82
N ASP A 102 -21.87 -9.42 -6.87
CA ASP A 102 -21.92 -9.93 -8.23
C ASP A 102 -20.53 -10.14 -8.85
N ASP A 103 -20.49 -10.81 -9.99
CA ASP A 103 -19.26 -11.12 -10.72
C ASP A 103 -18.50 -9.87 -11.17
N GLU A 104 -19.20 -8.76 -11.45
CA GLU A 104 -18.59 -7.51 -11.89
C GLU A 104 -17.81 -6.87 -10.74
N GLU A 105 -18.38 -6.87 -9.54
CA GLU A 105 -17.71 -6.36 -8.35
C GLU A 105 -16.48 -7.22 -7.98
N TRP A 106 -16.58 -8.57 -8.06
CA TRP A 106 -15.43 -9.45 -7.88
C TRP A 106 -14.30 -9.13 -8.86
N ARG A 107 -14.61 -8.93 -10.15
CA ARG A 107 -13.63 -8.57 -11.19
C ARG A 107 -13.03 -7.19 -10.91
N ARG A 108 -13.85 -6.21 -10.53
CA ARG A 108 -13.41 -4.85 -10.22
C ARG A 108 -12.38 -4.84 -9.08
N TYR A 109 -12.66 -5.56 -7.98
CA TYR A 109 -11.70 -5.67 -6.87
C TYR A 109 -10.40 -6.35 -7.29
N PHE A 110 -10.49 -7.39 -8.08
CA PHE A 110 -9.31 -8.11 -8.56
C PHE A 110 -8.46 -7.24 -9.52
N GLU A 111 -9.09 -6.55 -10.45
CA GLU A 111 -8.39 -5.62 -11.37
C GLU A 111 -7.66 -4.51 -10.61
N VAL A 112 -8.35 -3.84 -9.69
CA VAL A 112 -7.79 -2.70 -8.96
C VAL A 112 -6.74 -3.13 -7.94
N ASN A 113 -7.02 -4.15 -7.13
CA ASN A 113 -6.18 -4.48 -5.98
C ASN A 113 -5.04 -5.45 -6.31
N VAL A 114 -5.19 -6.28 -7.35
CA VAL A 114 -4.22 -7.34 -7.66
C VAL A 114 -3.54 -7.10 -9.00
N LEU A 115 -4.30 -6.98 -10.09
CA LEU A 115 -3.70 -6.88 -11.43
C LEU A 115 -2.95 -5.56 -11.63
N SER A 116 -3.35 -4.46 -10.99
CA SER A 116 -2.58 -3.22 -10.99
C SER A 116 -1.14 -3.46 -10.49
N ALA A 117 -0.99 -4.16 -9.36
CA ALA A 117 0.32 -4.50 -8.81
C ALA A 117 1.11 -5.45 -9.72
N VAL A 118 0.45 -6.48 -10.25
CA VAL A 118 1.08 -7.45 -11.17
C VAL A 118 1.59 -6.77 -12.44
N ARG A 119 0.83 -5.83 -13.02
CA ARG A 119 1.25 -5.06 -14.22
C ARG A 119 2.56 -4.31 -13.97
N LEU A 120 2.65 -3.58 -12.85
CA LEU A 120 3.84 -2.80 -12.52
C LEU A 120 5.03 -3.69 -12.12
N ILE A 121 4.80 -4.78 -11.39
CA ILE A 121 5.88 -5.73 -11.08
C ILE A 121 6.45 -6.32 -12.38
N ARG A 122 5.61 -6.72 -13.32
CA ARG A 122 6.06 -7.23 -14.62
C ARG A 122 6.84 -6.20 -15.44
N ALA A 123 6.49 -4.93 -15.33
CA ALA A 123 7.19 -3.85 -16.03
C ALA A 123 8.56 -3.55 -15.41
N TYR A 124 8.65 -3.47 -14.09
CA TYR A 124 9.86 -2.98 -13.42
C TYR A 124 10.82 -4.05 -12.93
N LEU A 125 10.31 -5.25 -12.57
CA LEU A 125 11.14 -6.31 -12.01
C LEU A 125 12.31 -6.74 -12.91
N PRO A 126 12.17 -6.89 -14.24
CA PRO A 126 13.29 -7.23 -15.10
C PRO A 126 14.43 -6.22 -15.00
N GLY A 127 14.16 -4.93 -15.10
CA GLY A 127 15.17 -3.88 -14.96
C GLY A 127 15.81 -3.83 -13.56
N MET A 128 15.05 -4.11 -12.49
CA MET A 128 15.58 -4.24 -11.14
C MET A 128 16.56 -5.42 -11.02
N THR A 129 16.20 -6.58 -11.60
CA THR A 129 17.06 -7.77 -11.59
C THR A 129 18.35 -7.56 -12.39
N ASP A 130 18.28 -6.90 -13.53
CA ASP A 130 19.43 -6.58 -14.39
C ASP A 130 20.42 -5.62 -13.68
N ARG A 131 19.90 -4.69 -12.88
CA ARG A 131 20.73 -3.77 -12.08
C ARG A 131 21.24 -4.39 -10.76
N GLY A 132 20.80 -5.59 -10.41
CA GLY A 132 21.22 -6.28 -9.17
C GLY A 132 20.65 -5.66 -7.89
N TRP A 133 19.60 -4.81 -8.00
CA TRP A 133 18.97 -4.15 -6.88
C TRP A 133 17.51 -3.74 -7.16
N GLY A 134 16.65 -3.96 -6.21
CA GLY A 134 15.26 -3.51 -6.26
C GLY A 134 14.49 -3.83 -4.98
N ARG A 135 13.44 -3.07 -4.74
CA ARG A 135 12.51 -3.28 -3.61
C ARG A 135 11.09 -3.21 -4.11
N VAL A 136 10.35 -4.30 -3.99
CA VAL A 136 8.92 -4.37 -4.32
C VAL A 136 8.14 -4.62 -3.04
N LEU A 137 7.20 -3.74 -2.74
CA LEU A 137 6.38 -3.78 -1.53
C LEU A 137 4.91 -3.72 -1.92
N ASN A 138 4.14 -4.74 -1.55
CA ASN A 138 2.71 -4.82 -1.82
C ASN A 138 1.95 -4.55 -0.52
N LEU A 139 1.11 -3.51 -0.50
CA LEU A 139 0.27 -3.19 0.66
C LEU A 139 -0.92 -4.15 0.72
N ALA A 140 -0.80 -5.13 1.61
CA ALA A 140 -1.86 -6.03 2.00
C ALA A 140 -2.67 -5.41 3.16
N SER A 141 -3.45 -6.21 3.85
CA SER A 141 -4.31 -5.82 4.97
C SER A 141 -4.37 -6.98 5.97
N ASP A 142 -4.71 -6.69 7.21
CA ASP A 142 -5.15 -7.68 8.20
C ASP A 142 -6.27 -8.58 7.65
N SER A 143 -7.14 -8.02 6.79
CA SER A 143 -8.16 -8.78 6.05
C SER A 143 -7.60 -9.82 5.06
N ALA A 144 -6.29 -9.85 4.83
CA ALA A 144 -5.65 -10.93 4.09
C ALA A 144 -5.55 -12.23 4.91
N VAL A 145 -5.63 -12.13 6.23
CA VAL A 145 -5.46 -13.23 7.18
C VAL A 145 -6.75 -13.45 7.99
N ALA A 146 -7.32 -12.39 8.56
CA ALA A 146 -8.60 -12.40 9.27
C ALA A 146 -9.68 -11.78 8.37
N VAL A 147 -10.22 -12.55 7.44
CA VAL A 147 -11.18 -12.08 6.42
C VAL A 147 -12.53 -11.78 7.07
N PRO A 148 -13.01 -10.51 7.07
CA PRO A 148 -14.37 -10.22 7.52
C PRO A 148 -15.41 -10.74 6.51
N ALA A 149 -16.51 -11.29 7.00
CA ALA A 149 -17.54 -11.88 6.13
C ALA A 149 -18.11 -10.86 5.13
N GLU A 150 -18.32 -9.62 5.57
CA GLU A 150 -18.82 -8.51 4.76
C GLU A 150 -17.78 -7.93 3.78
N MET A 151 -16.53 -8.37 3.86
CA MET A 151 -15.43 -7.90 3.02
C MET A 151 -14.70 -9.05 2.32
N ILE A 152 -15.38 -10.16 2.02
CA ILE A 152 -14.73 -11.37 1.46
C ILE A 152 -14.02 -11.10 0.13
N HIS A 153 -14.60 -10.30 -0.75
CA HIS A 153 -14.02 -9.89 -2.04
C HIS A 153 -12.75 -9.07 -1.87
N TYR A 154 -12.74 -8.16 -0.88
CA TYR A 154 -11.55 -7.41 -0.50
C TYR A 154 -10.48 -8.32 0.12
N GLY A 155 -10.85 -9.11 1.13
CA GLY A 155 -9.94 -10.04 1.82
C GLY A 155 -9.27 -11.00 0.83
N MET A 156 -10.03 -11.57 -0.11
CA MET A 156 -9.50 -12.41 -1.19
C MET A 156 -8.40 -11.70 -1.96
N THR A 157 -8.61 -10.43 -2.37
CA THR A 157 -7.59 -9.67 -3.11
C THR A 157 -6.34 -9.42 -2.28
N LYS A 158 -6.49 -9.12 -1.00
CA LYS A 158 -5.35 -8.88 -0.09
C LYS A 158 -4.58 -10.16 0.22
N THR A 159 -5.27 -11.31 0.35
CA THR A 159 -4.62 -12.64 0.43
C THR A 159 -3.86 -12.96 -0.88
N SER A 160 -4.45 -12.62 -2.02
CA SER A 160 -3.80 -12.82 -3.33
C SER A 160 -2.48 -12.05 -3.43
N LEU A 161 -2.38 -10.84 -2.87
CA LEU A 161 -1.12 -10.07 -2.85
C LEU A 161 -0.02 -10.77 -2.05
N LEU A 162 -0.34 -11.53 -1.00
CA LEU A 162 0.65 -12.33 -0.25
C LEU A 162 1.25 -13.41 -1.16
N ALA A 163 0.39 -14.11 -1.91
CA ALA A 163 0.82 -15.14 -2.86
C ALA A 163 1.63 -14.53 -4.02
N VAL A 164 1.17 -13.39 -4.57
CA VAL A 164 1.87 -12.63 -5.62
C VAL A 164 3.26 -12.23 -5.16
N SER A 165 3.38 -11.65 -3.96
CA SER A 165 4.67 -11.26 -3.38
C SER A 165 5.61 -12.46 -3.25
N ARG A 166 5.12 -13.57 -2.73
CA ARG A 166 5.93 -14.81 -2.58
C ARG A 166 6.36 -15.37 -3.92
N GLY A 167 5.47 -15.37 -4.91
CA GLY A 167 5.77 -15.85 -6.26
C GLY A 167 6.86 -15.04 -6.94
N PHE A 168 6.74 -13.70 -6.92
CA PHE A 168 7.74 -12.82 -7.52
C PHE A 168 9.06 -12.78 -6.74
N ALA A 169 9.05 -12.94 -5.41
CA ALA A 169 10.28 -13.12 -4.64
C ALA A 169 11.07 -14.36 -5.08
N LYS A 170 10.39 -15.46 -5.38
CA LYS A 170 11.02 -16.67 -5.93
C LYS A 170 11.56 -16.43 -7.35
N ALA A 171 10.81 -15.70 -8.18
CA ALA A 171 11.27 -15.36 -9.54
C ALA A 171 12.51 -14.45 -9.55
N ALA A 172 12.65 -13.60 -8.52
CA ALA A 172 13.79 -12.69 -8.35
C ALA A 172 14.96 -13.31 -7.54
N ALA A 173 14.92 -14.61 -7.25
CA ALA A 173 15.93 -15.25 -6.40
C ALA A 173 17.37 -15.03 -6.93
N GLY A 174 18.29 -14.64 -6.05
CA GLY A 174 19.69 -14.41 -6.38
C GLY A 174 20.01 -13.07 -7.07
N SER A 175 19.00 -12.24 -7.38
CA SER A 175 19.18 -11.00 -8.13
C SER A 175 19.49 -9.76 -7.27
N GLY A 176 19.49 -9.87 -5.93
CA GLY A 176 19.58 -8.70 -5.04
C GLY A 176 18.26 -7.91 -4.87
N VAL A 177 17.19 -8.31 -5.58
CA VAL A 177 15.85 -7.73 -5.44
C VAL A 177 15.09 -8.42 -4.31
N THR A 178 14.37 -7.64 -3.50
CA THR A 178 13.43 -8.19 -2.50
C THR A 178 12.00 -7.86 -2.85
N VAL A 179 11.09 -8.79 -2.60
CA VAL A 179 9.65 -8.63 -2.82
C VAL A 179 8.92 -9.05 -1.55
N ASN A 180 8.20 -8.13 -0.91
CA ASN A 180 7.51 -8.39 0.35
C ASN A 180 6.07 -7.82 0.34
N SER A 181 5.24 -8.34 1.22
CA SER A 181 3.96 -7.73 1.57
C SER A 181 4.06 -7.02 2.92
N VAL A 182 3.34 -5.90 3.05
CA VAL A 182 3.10 -5.23 4.33
C VAL A 182 1.63 -5.39 4.67
N ILE A 183 1.33 -6.04 5.77
CA ILE A 183 -0.02 -6.25 6.29
C ILE A 183 -0.35 -5.06 7.18
N ALA A 184 -1.13 -4.11 6.66
CA ALA A 184 -1.62 -2.97 7.42
C ALA A 184 -2.89 -3.34 8.20
N GLY A 185 -2.96 -2.93 9.45
CA GLY A 185 -4.19 -3.00 10.25
C GLY A 185 -5.11 -1.78 10.04
N PRO A 186 -6.15 -1.63 10.88
CA PRO A 186 -7.05 -0.49 10.81
C PRO A 186 -6.29 0.83 10.98
N THR A 187 -6.20 1.61 9.90
CA THR A 187 -5.36 2.80 9.81
C THR A 187 -6.21 4.06 9.63
N HIS A 188 -5.89 5.12 10.37
CA HIS A 188 -6.60 6.40 10.33
C HIS A 188 -6.37 7.08 8.97
N THR A 189 -7.33 6.99 8.09
CA THR A 189 -7.36 7.66 6.78
C THR A 189 -8.76 8.20 6.52
N GLY A 190 -8.90 9.18 5.63
CA GLY A 190 -10.22 9.71 5.28
C GLY A 190 -11.21 8.64 4.82
N GLY A 191 -10.74 7.60 4.11
CA GLY A 191 -11.61 6.48 3.73
C GLY A 191 -12.03 5.60 4.91
N VAL A 192 -11.14 5.38 5.87
CA VAL A 192 -11.47 4.62 7.10
C VAL A 192 -12.34 5.47 8.03
N GLU A 193 -12.12 6.78 8.11
CA GLU A 193 -12.99 7.67 8.88
C GLU A 193 -14.43 7.62 8.37
N GLN A 194 -14.64 7.69 7.05
CA GLN A 194 -15.95 7.52 6.44
C GLN A 194 -16.54 6.14 6.77
N PHE A 195 -15.76 5.07 6.60
CA PHE A 195 -16.19 3.69 6.90
C PHE A 195 -16.59 3.50 8.38
N VAL A 196 -15.84 4.10 9.31
CA VAL A 196 -16.17 4.09 10.74
C VAL A 196 -17.50 4.77 10.97
N ARG A 197 -17.73 5.95 10.38
CA ARG A 197 -19.00 6.69 10.51
C ARG A 197 -20.19 5.92 9.96
N GLU A 198 -20.02 5.23 8.84
CA GLU A 198 -21.06 4.35 8.26
C GLU A 198 -21.46 3.21 9.22
N LEU A 199 -20.53 2.71 10.04
CA LEU A 199 -20.78 1.60 10.97
C LEU A 199 -21.30 2.05 12.33
N VAL A 200 -20.78 3.15 12.89
CA VAL A 200 -21.09 3.57 14.27
C VAL A 200 -22.04 4.77 14.34
N GLY A 201 -22.33 5.41 13.19
CA GLY A 201 -23.18 6.60 13.05
C GLY A 201 -22.41 7.92 13.01
N ASP A 202 -22.99 8.91 12.32
CA ASP A 202 -22.35 10.21 12.04
C ASP A 202 -22.44 11.21 13.22
N GLU A 203 -23.28 10.93 14.22
CA GLU A 203 -23.59 11.87 15.31
C GLU A 203 -22.52 11.93 16.41
N LEU A 204 -21.61 10.94 16.44
CA LEU A 204 -20.58 10.86 17.47
C LEU A 204 -19.38 11.77 17.18
N PRO A 205 -18.78 12.42 18.19
CA PRO A 205 -17.46 12.99 18.07
C PRO A 205 -16.46 11.95 17.58
N TRP A 206 -15.45 12.39 16.78
CA TRP A 206 -14.53 11.44 16.14
C TRP A 206 -13.84 10.47 17.13
N ASP A 207 -13.34 10.98 18.25
CA ASP A 207 -12.64 10.16 19.26
C ASP A 207 -13.55 9.07 19.83
N GLU A 208 -14.85 9.38 20.03
CA GLU A 208 -15.84 8.42 20.51
C GLU A 208 -16.21 7.41 19.42
N ALA A 209 -16.39 7.86 18.18
CA ALA A 209 -16.65 6.99 17.03
C ALA A 209 -15.49 6.02 16.79
N GLN A 210 -14.26 6.51 16.82
CA GLN A 210 -13.06 5.67 16.70
C GLN A 210 -12.97 4.63 17.84
N HIS A 211 -13.15 5.07 19.08
CA HIS A 211 -13.12 4.16 20.23
C HIS A 211 -14.20 3.08 20.12
N ARG A 212 -15.42 3.46 19.81
CA ARG A 212 -16.53 2.53 19.61
C ARG A 212 -16.25 1.54 18.49
N PHE A 213 -15.73 2.00 17.36
CA PHE A 213 -15.32 1.14 16.26
C PHE A 213 -14.27 0.11 16.69
N MET A 214 -13.25 0.52 17.45
CA MET A 214 -12.22 -0.40 17.92
C MET A 214 -12.78 -1.45 18.89
N VAL A 215 -13.68 -1.07 19.80
CA VAL A 215 -14.28 -1.98 20.78
C VAL A 215 -15.27 -2.96 20.14
N GLU A 216 -16.13 -2.47 19.23
CA GLU A 216 -17.23 -3.28 18.67
C GLU A 216 -16.81 -4.08 17.44
N TYR A 217 -15.94 -3.52 16.57
CA TYR A 217 -15.59 -4.10 15.27
C TYR A 217 -14.16 -4.60 15.16
N ARG A 218 -13.28 -4.19 16.07
CA ARG A 218 -11.85 -4.58 16.07
C ARG A 218 -11.35 -4.98 17.48
N PRO A 219 -12.14 -5.76 18.24
CA PRO A 219 -11.82 -6.08 19.65
C PRO A 219 -10.50 -6.82 19.83
N GLN A 220 -9.99 -7.49 18.79
CA GLN A 220 -8.72 -8.21 18.83
C GLN A 220 -7.48 -7.29 18.76
N SER A 221 -7.64 -6.02 18.37
CA SER A 221 -6.52 -5.09 18.29
C SER A 221 -5.87 -4.89 19.66
N LEU A 222 -4.58 -5.21 19.76
CA LEU A 222 -3.82 -5.04 21.01
C LEU A 222 -3.52 -3.57 21.29
N LEU A 223 -3.42 -2.72 20.25
CA LEU A 223 -3.25 -1.28 20.42
C LEU A 223 -4.54 -0.55 20.81
N GLN A 224 -5.70 -1.12 20.50
CA GLN A 224 -7.04 -0.54 20.79
C GLN A 224 -7.22 0.89 20.24
N ARG A 225 -6.50 1.25 19.21
CA ARG A 225 -6.64 2.50 18.45
C ARG A 225 -6.39 2.24 16.97
N LEU A 226 -6.78 3.18 16.12
CA LEU A 226 -6.33 3.19 14.74
C LEU A 226 -4.82 3.41 14.68
N ILE A 227 -4.21 2.84 13.66
CA ILE A 227 -2.79 3.00 13.33
C ILE A 227 -2.66 4.31 12.54
N GLU A 228 -1.65 5.12 12.82
CA GLU A 228 -1.38 6.29 11.99
C GLU A 228 -0.68 5.88 10.68
N PRO A 229 -0.97 6.54 9.55
CA PRO A 229 -0.36 6.23 8.25
C PRO A 229 1.17 6.23 8.29
N GLU A 230 1.77 7.08 9.12
CA GLU A 230 3.22 7.18 9.32
C GLU A 230 3.81 5.92 9.97
N GLU A 231 3.05 5.21 10.80
CA GLU A 231 3.51 3.95 11.41
C GLU A 231 3.67 2.85 10.35
N ILE A 232 2.77 2.83 9.34
CA ILE A 232 2.91 1.97 8.17
C ILE A 232 4.09 2.44 7.29
N ALA A 233 4.18 3.74 7.04
CA ALA A 233 5.25 4.33 6.24
C ALA A 233 6.63 4.02 6.80
N ASN A 234 6.82 4.05 8.11
CA ASN A 234 8.08 3.72 8.77
C ASN A 234 8.56 2.30 8.43
N MET A 235 7.65 1.32 8.44
CA MET A 235 7.98 -0.06 8.06
C MET A 235 8.31 -0.15 6.57
N VAL A 236 7.56 0.54 5.71
CA VAL A 236 7.81 0.54 4.26
C VAL A 236 9.17 1.18 3.94
N VAL A 237 9.53 2.30 4.58
CA VAL A 237 10.85 2.94 4.43
C VAL A 237 11.98 2.01 4.88
N TYR A 238 11.79 1.29 6.00
CA TYR A 238 12.76 0.29 6.44
C TYR A 238 12.92 -0.83 5.40
N LEU A 239 11.82 -1.42 4.93
CA LEU A 239 11.85 -2.51 3.95
C LEU A 239 12.38 -2.05 2.58
N ALA A 240 12.23 -0.79 2.23
CA ALA A 240 12.81 -0.18 1.03
C ALA A 240 14.32 0.04 1.14
N SER A 241 14.89 -0.02 2.34
CA SER A 241 16.30 0.30 2.60
C SER A 241 17.24 -0.89 2.35
N PRO A 242 18.56 -0.64 2.25
CA PRO A 242 19.56 -1.70 2.24
C PRO A 242 19.57 -2.56 3.52
N PHE A 243 19.08 -2.02 4.66
CA PHE A 243 19.07 -2.73 5.93
C PHE A 243 18.09 -3.93 5.96
N ALA A 244 17.10 -3.94 5.05
CA ALA A 244 16.14 -5.04 4.91
C ALA A 244 16.54 -6.08 3.84
N SER A 245 17.79 -6.12 3.41
CA SER A 245 18.27 -7.00 2.32
C SER A 245 18.08 -8.50 2.58
N ALA A 246 17.97 -8.91 3.84
CA ALA A 246 17.70 -10.30 4.23
C ALA A 246 16.19 -10.64 4.32
N THR A 247 15.30 -9.66 4.09
CA THR A 247 13.85 -9.83 4.17
C THR A 247 13.25 -9.88 2.76
N THR A 248 12.87 -11.08 2.30
CA THR A 248 12.22 -11.27 1.00
C THR A 248 11.23 -12.43 1.01
N GLY A 249 10.13 -12.29 0.27
CA GLY A 249 9.06 -13.27 0.17
C GLY A 249 8.24 -13.40 1.45
N GLY A 250 8.38 -12.47 2.38
CA GLY A 250 7.65 -12.41 3.64
C GLY A 250 6.42 -11.51 3.59
N ALA A 251 5.58 -11.67 4.61
CA ALA A 251 4.50 -10.77 4.94
C ALA A 251 4.77 -10.16 6.32
N VAL A 252 5.01 -8.85 6.36
CA VAL A 252 5.39 -8.15 7.59
C VAL A 252 4.17 -7.41 8.11
N ARG A 253 3.79 -7.66 9.35
CA ARG A 253 2.62 -7.06 9.97
C ARG A 253 2.92 -5.70 10.61
N VAL A 254 2.06 -4.75 10.33
CA VAL A 254 1.91 -3.46 11.03
C VAL A 254 0.42 -3.30 11.29
N ASP A 255 -0.13 -4.20 12.10
CA ASP A 255 -1.57 -4.40 12.27
C ASP A 255 -2.06 -4.11 13.71
N GLY A 256 -1.18 -3.59 14.56
CA GLY A 256 -1.52 -3.32 15.96
C GLY A 256 -1.85 -4.57 16.77
N GLY A 257 -1.40 -5.75 16.30
CA GLY A 257 -1.71 -7.04 16.91
C GLY A 257 -3.14 -7.50 16.67
N TYR A 258 -3.80 -7.00 15.61
CA TYR A 258 -5.18 -7.37 15.29
C TYR A 258 -5.33 -8.83 14.88
N VAL A 259 -4.42 -9.32 14.06
CA VAL A 259 -4.43 -10.74 13.63
C VAL A 259 -3.98 -11.62 14.80
N ASP A 260 -4.92 -12.41 15.33
CA ASP A 260 -4.65 -13.35 16.41
C ASP A 260 -3.93 -14.61 15.91
N SER A 261 -2.69 -14.41 15.48
CA SER A 261 -1.80 -15.47 15.03
C SER A 261 -0.35 -15.06 15.27
N ILE A 262 0.49 -16.01 15.68
CA ILE A 262 1.94 -15.81 15.82
C ILE A 262 2.59 -15.66 14.43
N LEU A 263 2.05 -16.35 13.44
CA LEU A 263 2.51 -16.32 12.04
C LEU A 263 1.51 -15.57 11.17
N PRO A 264 1.98 -14.87 10.12
CA PRO A 264 1.09 -14.22 9.14
C PRO A 264 0.28 -15.24 8.35
#